data_7783fb762e9725a1bfac10c40fc664c1
#
_entry.id   7783fb762e9725a1bfac10c40fc664c1
#
_cell.length_a   1.000
_cell.length_b   1.000
_cell.length_c   1.000
_cell.angle_alpha   90.00
_cell.angle_beta   90.00
_cell.angle_gamma   90.00
#
_symmetry.space_group_name_H-M   'P 1'
#
loop_
_entity.id
_entity.type
_entity.pdbx_description
1 polymer ?
#
loop_
_entity_poly.entity_id
_entity_poly.type
_entity_poly.pdbx_seq_one_letter_code
_entity_poly.pdbx_strand_id
1 'polypeptide(L)'
;MFNTLYPYGYMHTMNTIVRTTIFDEWLSHLKDVNGKAHIIKRIRSAERGNFGDRTALGQRVSEMRIHAGPGYRIYFMRIEATVYLLLCGGRKRGQQADILRAKQLARIYKEE
;
A
#
# COMPACT_ATOMS: atom_id res chain seq x y z
N MET A 1 -12.60 -18.30 2.86
CA MET A 1 -12.88 -16.89 3.17
C MET A 1 -14.34 -16.55 2.93
N PHE A 2 -14.87 -15.71 3.70
CA PHE A 2 -16.26 -15.31 3.59
C PHE A 2 -16.45 -13.93 3.08
N ASN A 3 -17.56 -13.72 2.42
CA ASN A 3 -18.12 -12.41 2.22
C ASN A 3 -19.15 -12.18 3.32
N THR A 4 -19.13 -11.00 3.91
CA THR A 4 -20.13 -10.63 4.88
C THR A 4 -21.39 -10.21 4.15
N LEU A 5 -22.51 -10.87 4.44
CA LEU A 5 -23.78 -10.56 3.83
C LEU A 5 -24.54 -9.64 4.77
N TYR A 6 -24.89 -8.45 4.29
CA TYR A 6 -25.64 -7.48 5.08
C TYR A 6 -27.13 -7.79 5.05
N PRO A 7 -27.88 -7.29 6.02
CA PRO A 7 -29.32 -7.63 6.12
C PRO A 7 -30.13 -7.29 4.88
N TYR A 8 -29.69 -6.37 4.06
CA TYR A 8 -30.37 -6.00 2.83
C TYR A 8 -29.79 -6.68 1.59
N GLY A 9 -29.10 -7.82 1.78
CA GLY A 9 -28.59 -8.61 0.68
C GLY A 9 -27.29 -8.10 0.06
N TYR A 10 -26.72 -7.14 0.65
CA TYR A 10 -25.52 -6.48 0.17
C TYR A 10 -24.28 -7.22 0.70
N MET A 11 -23.27 -7.40 -0.15
CA MET A 11 -22.05 -8.11 0.20
C MET A 11 -20.87 -7.17 0.29
N HIS A 12 -20.03 -7.39 1.30
CA HIS A 12 -18.83 -6.61 1.51
C HIS A 12 -17.61 -7.53 1.43
N THR A 13 -16.62 -7.18 0.60
CA THR A 13 -15.38 -7.93 0.44
C THR A 13 -14.22 -7.08 0.95
N MET A 14 -13.39 -7.68 1.80
CA MET A 14 -12.20 -7.03 2.35
C MET A 14 -10.97 -7.50 1.62
N ASN A 15 -10.00 -6.59 1.47
CA ASN A 15 -8.69 -6.94 0.98
C ASN A 15 -7.79 -7.34 2.15
N THR A 16 -6.83 -8.20 1.87
CA THR A 16 -5.75 -8.50 2.79
C THR A 16 -4.53 -7.68 2.39
N ILE A 17 -4.00 -6.92 3.32
CA ILE A 17 -2.83 -6.09 3.08
C ILE A 17 -1.65 -6.71 3.82
N VAL A 18 -0.65 -7.14 3.07
CA VAL A 18 0.57 -7.74 3.60
C VAL A 18 1.70 -6.74 3.44
N ARG A 19 2.71 -6.81 4.29
CA ARG A 19 3.81 -5.86 4.30
C ARG A 19 5.15 -6.57 4.23
N THR A 20 6.08 -6.04 3.44
CA THR A 20 7.47 -6.51 3.49
C THR A 20 8.12 -6.01 4.76
N THR A 21 9.20 -6.67 5.17
CA THR A 21 10.00 -6.17 6.29
C THR A 21 10.58 -4.79 5.98
N ILE A 22 10.86 -4.53 4.71
CA ILE A 22 11.36 -3.23 4.27
C ILE A 22 10.33 -2.14 4.56
N PHE A 23 9.07 -2.39 4.21
CA PHE A 23 8.00 -1.43 4.49
C PHE A 23 7.81 -1.25 5.98
N ASP A 24 7.78 -2.34 6.74
CA ASP A 24 7.58 -2.28 8.18
C ASP A 24 8.67 -1.48 8.87
N GLU A 25 9.92 -1.69 8.47
CA GLU A 25 11.03 -0.94 9.04
C GLU A 25 10.94 0.54 8.73
N TRP A 26 10.61 0.86 7.47
CA TRP A 26 10.43 2.26 7.09
C TRP A 26 9.36 2.93 7.95
N LEU A 27 8.21 2.27 8.09
CA LEU A 27 7.10 2.83 8.85
C LEU A 27 7.44 2.98 10.32
N SER A 28 8.10 1.97 10.91
CA SER A 28 8.43 2.00 12.34
C SER A 28 9.47 3.06 12.67
N HIS A 29 10.36 3.40 11.73
CA HIS A 29 11.38 4.43 11.95
C HIS A 29 10.90 5.83 11.63
N LEU A 30 9.69 5.97 11.11
CA LEU A 30 9.16 7.26 10.75
C LEU A 30 8.87 8.08 12.01
N LYS A 31 9.50 9.24 12.14
CA LYS A 31 9.37 10.07 13.34
C LYS A 31 8.19 11.02 13.30
N ASP A 32 7.64 11.25 12.12
CA ASP A 32 6.48 12.13 11.92
C ASP A 32 5.23 11.39 12.40
N VAL A 33 4.78 11.68 13.60
CA VAL A 33 3.65 11.00 14.22
C VAL A 33 2.37 11.20 13.42
N ASN A 34 2.13 12.41 12.95
CA ASN A 34 0.92 12.70 12.17
C ASN A 34 0.96 12.01 10.81
N GLY A 35 2.12 12.03 10.16
CA GLY A 35 2.30 11.34 8.89
C GLY A 35 2.07 9.84 9.03
N LYS A 36 2.62 9.25 10.08
CA LYS A 36 2.44 7.83 10.35
C LYS A 36 0.96 7.49 10.53
N ALA A 37 0.22 8.33 11.28
CA ALA A 37 -1.21 8.11 11.49
C ALA A 37 -1.97 8.15 10.17
N HIS A 38 -1.63 9.08 9.28
CA HIS A 38 -2.27 9.18 7.96
C HIS A 38 -1.97 7.94 7.12
N ILE A 39 -0.73 7.45 7.17
CA ILE A 39 -0.33 6.25 6.44
C ILE A 39 -1.15 5.04 6.93
N ILE A 40 -1.24 4.85 8.23
CA ILE A 40 -1.99 3.73 8.81
C ILE A 40 -3.46 3.82 8.41
N LYS A 41 -4.03 5.02 8.45
CA LYS A 41 -5.42 5.23 8.05
C LYS A 41 -5.65 4.84 6.58
N ARG A 42 -4.71 5.19 5.70
CA ARG A 42 -4.81 4.83 4.29
C ARG A 42 -4.70 3.33 4.08
N ILE A 43 -3.85 2.65 4.85
CA ILE A 43 -3.75 1.19 4.79
C ILE A 43 -5.09 0.55 5.19
N ARG A 44 -5.71 1.03 6.25
CA ARG A 44 -7.02 0.52 6.68
C ARG A 44 -8.09 0.78 5.64
N SER A 45 -8.03 1.94 5.00
CA SER A 45 -8.95 2.26 3.92
C SER A 45 -8.78 1.30 2.74
N ALA A 46 -7.54 0.97 2.40
CA ALA A 46 -7.23 0.02 1.33
C ALA A 46 -7.77 -1.37 1.66
N GLU A 47 -7.76 -1.77 2.94
CA GLU A 47 -8.35 -3.04 3.35
C GLU A 47 -9.83 -3.10 3.01
N ARG A 48 -10.50 -1.98 3.01
CA ARG A 48 -11.92 -1.88 2.66
C ARG A 48 -12.15 -1.62 1.17
N GLY A 49 -11.09 -1.69 0.36
CA GLY A 49 -11.18 -1.51 -1.08
C GLY A 49 -10.96 -0.10 -1.58
N ASN A 50 -10.68 0.85 -0.69
CA ASN A 50 -10.46 2.25 -1.06
C ASN A 50 -8.97 2.60 -0.94
N PHE A 51 -8.30 2.63 -2.09
CA PHE A 51 -6.86 2.97 -2.12
C PHE A 51 -6.62 4.48 -2.21
N GLY A 52 -7.68 5.26 -2.42
CA GLY A 52 -7.55 6.70 -2.49
C GLY A 52 -6.77 7.16 -3.72
N ASP A 53 -5.96 8.19 -3.55
CA ASP A 53 -5.15 8.76 -4.63
C ASP A 53 -4.04 7.80 -4.99
N ARG A 54 -4.19 7.10 -6.11
CA ARG A 54 -3.23 6.09 -6.55
C ARG A 54 -2.98 6.16 -8.04
N THR A 55 -1.81 5.68 -8.45
CA THR A 55 -1.40 5.65 -9.86
C THR A 55 -0.66 4.35 -10.14
N ALA A 56 -0.99 3.70 -11.25
CA ALA A 56 -0.24 2.55 -11.71
C ALA A 56 1.07 3.03 -12.35
N LEU A 57 2.17 2.36 -11.99
CA LEU A 57 3.51 2.74 -12.44
C LEU A 57 4.12 1.76 -13.44
N GLY A 58 3.39 0.70 -13.79
CA GLY A 58 3.90 -0.36 -14.63
C GLY A 58 4.61 -1.43 -13.82
N GLN A 59 4.92 -2.55 -14.45
CA GLN A 59 5.62 -3.68 -13.85
C GLN A 59 4.91 -4.16 -12.57
N ARG A 60 3.57 -4.07 -12.56
CA ARG A 60 2.69 -4.50 -11.47
C ARG A 60 2.74 -3.61 -10.23
N VAL A 61 3.49 -2.53 -10.27
CA VAL A 61 3.63 -1.63 -9.13
C VAL A 61 2.67 -0.45 -9.27
N SER A 62 2.04 -0.10 -8.16
CA SER A 62 1.24 1.12 -8.03
C SER A 62 1.75 1.92 -6.84
N GLU A 63 1.42 3.20 -6.82
CA GLU A 63 1.72 4.03 -5.66
C GLU A 63 0.43 4.61 -5.09
N MET A 64 0.38 4.71 -3.76
CA MET A 64 -0.61 5.51 -3.05
C MET A 64 0.06 6.79 -2.58
N ARG A 65 -0.58 7.93 -2.85
CA ARG A 65 -0.07 9.22 -2.40
C ARG A 65 -0.82 9.68 -1.16
N ILE A 66 -0.06 10.10 -0.16
CA ILE A 66 -0.60 10.56 1.12
C ILE A 66 -0.16 12.02 1.29
N HIS A 67 -1.13 12.91 1.22
CA HIS A 67 -0.87 14.36 1.22
C HIS A 67 -0.86 14.87 2.65
N ALA A 68 0.18 14.51 3.39
CA ALA A 68 0.39 14.94 4.77
C ALA A 68 1.85 15.24 4.96
N GLY A 69 2.17 16.31 5.71
CA GLY A 69 3.55 16.71 5.95
C GLY A 69 4.35 16.85 4.66
N PRO A 70 5.50 16.18 4.54
CA PRO A 70 6.34 16.28 3.33
C PRO A 70 5.78 15.52 2.14
N GLY A 71 4.63 14.87 2.29
CA GLY A 71 4.07 14.00 1.27
C GLY A 71 4.71 12.63 1.33
N TYR A 72 3.89 11.59 1.47
CA TYR A 72 4.37 10.22 1.53
C TYR A 72 3.83 9.41 0.38
N ARG A 73 4.56 8.35 0.01
CA ARG A 73 4.17 7.43 -1.03
C ARG A 73 4.32 6.02 -0.50
N ILE A 74 3.34 5.17 -0.77
CA ILE A 74 3.40 3.75 -0.48
C ILE A 74 3.36 3.03 -1.82
N TYR A 75 4.36 2.18 -2.08
CA TYR A 75 4.44 1.41 -3.32
C TYR A 75 3.98 -0.01 -3.03
N PHE A 76 3.07 -0.50 -3.86
CA PHE A 76 2.43 -1.79 -3.60
C PHE A 76 2.14 -2.54 -4.89
N MET A 77 1.86 -3.83 -4.76
CA MET A 77 1.45 -4.67 -5.88
C MET A 77 0.34 -5.60 -5.43
N ARG A 78 -0.53 -5.96 -6.37
CA ARG A 78 -1.53 -6.98 -6.12
C ARG A 78 -0.92 -8.34 -6.39
N ILE A 79 -1.01 -9.27 -5.44
CA ILE A 79 -0.46 -10.61 -5.61
C ILE A 79 -1.53 -11.67 -5.80
N GLU A 80 -2.76 -11.42 -5.33
CA GLU A 80 -3.94 -12.25 -5.60
C GLU A 80 -5.14 -11.33 -5.70
N ALA A 81 -6.30 -11.89 -6.02
CA ALA A 81 -7.49 -11.08 -6.30
C ALA A 81 -7.77 -10.03 -5.23
N THR A 82 -7.61 -10.40 -3.95
CA THR A 82 -7.87 -9.49 -2.85
C THR A 82 -6.67 -9.38 -1.89
N VAL A 83 -5.47 -9.70 -2.36
CA VAL A 83 -4.26 -9.64 -1.53
C VAL A 83 -3.27 -8.68 -2.17
N TYR A 84 -2.83 -7.71 -1.38
CA TYR A 84 -1.91 -6.68 -1.83
C TYR A 84 -0.69 -6.64 -0.92
N LEU A 85 0.47 -6.43 -1.52
CA LEU A 85 1.74 -6.39 -0.80
C LEU A 85 2.30 -4.99 -0.83
N LEU A 86 2.51 -4.39 0.34
CA LEU A 86 3.19 -3.11 0.47
C LEU A 86 4.69 -3.36 0.37
N LEU A 87 5.31 -2.84 -0.66
CA LEU A 87 6.69 -3.12 -1.00
C LEU A 87 7.67 -2.24 -0.24
N CYS A 88 7.46 -0.94 -0.30
CA CYS A 88 8.30 0.04 0.37
C CYS A 88 7.55 1.37 0.43
N GLY A 89 8.09 2.29 1.18
CA GLY A 89 7.53 3.63 1.29
C GLY A 89 8.61 4.68 1.20
N GLY A 90 8.19 5.93 1.04
CA GLY A 90 9.11 7.03 0.96
C GLY A 90 8.38 8.35 0.96
N ARG A 91 9.15 9.42 0.82
CA ARG A 91 8.62 10.77 0.71
C ARG A 91 8.50 11.14 -0.75
N LYS A 92 7.70 12.17 -1.02
CA LYS A 92 7.60 12.75 -2.37
C LYS A 92 9.00 13.03 -2.92
N ARG A 93 9.87 13.60 -2.10
CA ARG A 93 11.26 13.80 -2.45
C ARG A 93 11.96 12.44 -2.43
N GLY A 94 12.59 12.07 -3.51
CA GLY A 94 13.22 10.75 -3.64
C GLY A 94 12.34 9.74 -4.35
N GLN A 95 11.24 10.19 -4.91
CA GLN A 95 10.25 9.32 -5.54
C GLN A 95 10.86 8.44 -6.63
N GLN A 96 11.76 8.97 -7.45
CA GLN A 96 12.29 8.19 -8.58
C GLN A 96 13.10 6.99 -8.12
N ALA A 97 13.95 7.17 -7.10
CA ALA A 97 14.73 6.08 -6.55
C ALA A 97 13.82 5.04 -5.91
N ASP A 98 12.78 5.50 -5.21
CA ASP A 98 11.84 4.59 -4.55
C ASP A 98 11.03 3.79 -5.56
N ILE A 99 10.66 4.38 -6.68
CA ILE A 99 9.94 3.65 -7.74
C ILE A 99 10.82 2.54 -8.30
N LEU A 100 12.09 2.82 -8.56
CA LEU A 100 13.02 1.80 -9.05
C LEU A 100 13.14 0.66 -8.05
N ARG A 101 13.30 0.99 -6.78
CA ARG A 101 13.40 0.00 -5.73
C ARG A 101 12.14 -0.85 -5.65
N ALA A 102 10.98 -0.22 -5.71
CA ALA A 102 9.70 -0.93 -5.66
C ALA A 102 9.58 -1.91 -6.81
N LYS A 103 9.99 -1.52 -8.01
CA LYS A 103 9.94 -2.39 -9.17
C LYS A 103 10.89 -3.57 -9.05
N GLN A 104 12.07 -3.35 -8.45
CA GLN A 104 13.01 -4.43 -8.19
C GLN A 104 12.43 -5.42 -7.19
N LEU A 105 11.82 -4.93 -6.13
CA LEU A 105 11.17 -5.78 -5.13
C LEU A 105 10.01 -6.56 -5.72
N ALA A 106 9.23 -5.92 -6.57
CA ALA A 106 8.08 -6.58 -7.21
C ALA A 106 8.52 -7.76 -8.05
N ARG A 107 9.66 -7.66 -8.72
CA ARG A 107 10.19 -8.78 -9.50
C ARG A 107 10.51 -9.98 -8.63
N ILE A 108 11.08 -9.73 -7.45
CA ILE A 108 11.42 -10.81 -6.52
C ILE A 108 10.16 -11.53 -6.06
N TYR A 109 9.16 -10.79 -5.62
CA TYR A 109 7.94 -11.39 -5.09
C TYR A 109 7.05 -12.00 -6.19
N LYS A 110 7.17 -11.52 -7.40
CA LYS A 110 6.40 -12.07 -8.51
C LYS A 110 6.85 -13.49 -8.84
N GLU A 111 8.13 -13.79 -8.67
CA GLU A 111 8.68 -15.08 -9.06
C GLU A 111 8.43 -16.17 -8.03
N GLU A 112 7.96 -15.81 -6.88
CA GLU A 112 7.56 -16.80 -5.88
C GLU A 112 6.16 -17.31 -6.15
#